data_e53e146099c004cceb12655a37708fcb
#
_entry.id   e53e146099c004cceb12655a37708fcb
#
_cell.length_a   1.000
_cell.length_b   1.000
_cell.length_c   1.000
_cell.angle_alpha   90.00
_cell.angle_beta   90.00
_cell.angle_gamma   90.00
#
_symmetry.space_group_name_H-M   'P 1'
#
loop_
_entity.id
_entity.type
_entity.pdbx_description
1 polymer ?
#
loop_
_entity_poly.entity_id
_entity_poly.type
_entity_poly.pdbx_seq_one_letter_code
_entity_poly.pdbx_strand_id
1 'polypeptide(L)'
;MVAASLQQGETVIIEAEPEHQELVRELTRVSYQNGARYVKTEYIDELTDEIRAEASKKELLDYYPQWLYDYRKAYGRDKICVISLRTPCLRLDRQAGEELLRVQKTERECRAGFDDSASDGSVSIVKTVVPSEEWARIVYPELPPEEALKSLWEVYAKICRLDQPDPVMAWRKHQQMLCKRKTQLAELGIRTLYLKGPGTDLSVKLIEGGGWIGGCAENTRTGELYVPNIPTEEIFSVPDKRNINGVVSSTLPLNYKGALIEGIRLEVRDGE
;
A
#
# COMPACT_ATOMS: atom_id res chain seq x y z
N MET A 1 1.36 0.81 16.48
CA MET A 1 0.02 0.98 17.09
C MET A 1 -0.61 2.33 16.75
N VAL A 2 0.12 3.45 16.68
CA VAL A 2 -0.46 4.75 16.27
C VAL A 2 -1.05 4.71 14.87
N ALA A 3 -0.33 4.13 13.90
CA ALA A 3 -0.84 4.03 12.53
C ALA A 3 -2.09 3.14 12.43
N ALA A 4 -2.08 2.01 13.12
CA ALA A 4 -3.16 1.03 13.07
C ALA A 4 -4.39 1.44 13.89
N SER A 5 -4.23 2.39 14.82
CA SER A 5 -5.27 2.78 15.81
C SER A 5 -5.94 1.59 16.49
N LEU A 6 -5.14 0.57 16.85
CA LEU A 6 -5.61 -0.68 17.45
C LEU A 6 -6.47 -0.39 18.69
N GLN A 7 -7.68 -0.94 18.68
CA GLN A 7 -8.61 -0.83 19.79
C GLN A 7 -8.58 -2.07 20.69
N GLN A 8 -8.98 -1.87 21.95
CA GLN A 8 -9.06 -2.95 22.94
C GLN A 8 -9.98 -4.09 22.44
N GLY A 9 -9.47 -5.31 22.44
CA GLY A 9 -10.22 -6.49 22.06
C GLY A 9 -10.34 -6.75 20.56
N GLU A 10 -9.62 -6.02 19.71
CA GLU A 10 -9.54 -6.31 18.29
C GLU A 10 -8.62 -7.51 17.99
N THR A 11 -8.88 -8.19 16.88
CA THR A 11 -7.98 -9.16 16.27
C THR A 11 -7.01 -8.44 15.34
N VAL A 12 -5.72 -8.70 15.48
CA VAL A 12 -4.70 -8.19 14.57
C VAL A 12 -4.29 -9.27 13.60
N ILE A 13 -4.31 -8.96 12.30
CA ILE A 13 -3.74 -9.81 11.26
C ILE A 13 -2.46 -9.15 10.79
N ILE A 14 -1.35 -9.86 10.89
CA ILE A 14 -0.06 -9.42 10.36
C ILE A 14 0.21 -10.22 9.10
N GLU A 15 0.09 -9.57 7.95
CA GLU A 15 0.54 -10.13 6.68
C GLU A 15 2.01 -9.73 6.47
N ALA A 16 2.86 -10.68 6.17
CA ALA A 16 4.29 -10.44 6.03
C ALA A 16 4.94 -11.43 5.05
N GLU A 17 6.10 -11.08 4.55
CA GLU A 17 6.96 -12.03 3.86
C GLU A 17 7.79 -12.83 4.87
N PRO A 18 8.25 -14.05 4.51
CA PRO A 18 8.96 -14.93 5.44
C PRO A 18 10.21 -14.32 6.10
N GLU A 19 10.90 -13.42 5.40
CA GLU A 19 12.09 -12.72 5.91
C GLU A 19 11.81 -11.72 7.03
N HIS A 20 10.55 -11.29 7.20
CA HIS A 20 10.18 -10.29 8.21
C HIS A 20 9.86 -10.89 9.60
N GLN A 21 10.27 -12.11 9.90
CA GLN A 21 9.88 -12.83 11.12
C GLN A 21 10.21 -12.08 12.42
N GLU A 22 11.34 -11.40 12.49
CA GLU A 22 11.73 -10.66 13.71
C GLU A 22 10.79 -9.47 13.95
N LEU A 23 10.48 -8.71 12.89
CA LEU A 23 9.53 -7.61 12.96
C LEU A 23 8.12 -8.11 13.30
N VAL A 24 7.69 -9.24 12.73
CA VAL A 24 6.40 -9.88 13.03
C VAL A 24 6.31 -10.26 14.51
N ARG A 25 7.36 -10.84 15.10
CA ARG A 25 7.40 -11.20 16.53
C ARG A 25 7.27 -9.97 17.42
N GLU A 26 7.95 -8.88 17.05
CA GLU A 26 7.86 -7.63 17.80
C GLU A 26 6.48 -6.96 17.67
N LEU A 27 5.93 -6.90 16.46
CA LEU A 27 4.56 -6.42 16.23
C LEU A 27 3.53 -7.25 16.99
N THR A 28 3.71 -8.56 17.04
CA THR A 28 2.84 -9.46 17.83
C THR A 28 2.88 -9.11 19.31
N ARG A 29 4.10 -8.94 19.88
CA ARG A 29 4.28 -8.54 21.28
C ARG A 29 3.61 -7.20 21.57
N VAL A 30 3.90 -6.20 20.75
CA VAL A 30 3.33 -4.85 20.90
C VAL A 30 1.81 -4.84 20.73
N SER A 31 1.27 -5.67 19.84
CA SER A 31 -0.18 -5.80 19.65
C SER A 31 -0.86 -6.31 20.91
N TYR A 32 -0.36 -7.37 21.52
CA TYR A 32 -0.93 -7.88 22.79
C TYR A 32 -0.76 -6.88 23.94
N GLN A 33 0.37 -6.18 24.04
CA GLN A 33 0.59 -5.13 25.04
C GLN A 33 -0.38 -3.96 24.88
N ASN A 34 -0.89 -3.72 23.69
CA ASN A 34 -1.88 -2.68 23.39
C ASN A 34 -3.32 -3.21 23.32
N GLY A 35 -3.56 -4.41 23.82
CA GLY A 35 -4.92 -4.91 24.05
C GLY A 35 -5.51 -5.70 22.89
N ALA A 36 -4.71 -6.19 21.95
CA ALA A 36 -5.21 -7.14 20.97
C ALA A 36 -5.79 -8.38 21.66
N ARG A 37 -6.97 -8.81 21.22
CA ARG A 37 -7.60 -10.07 21.67
C ARG A 37 -6.87 -11.28 21.10
N TYR A 38 -6.46 -11.21 19.86
CA TYR A 38 -5.75 -12.26 19.15
C TYR A 38 -4.85 -11.65 18.06
N VAL A 39 -3.71 -12.26 17.83
CA VAL A 39 -2.81 -11.88 16.73
C VAL A 39 -2.60 -13.10 15.83
N LYS A 40 -2.95 -12.95 14.57
CA LYS A 40 -2.72 -13.95 13.53
C LYS A 40 -1.64 -13.45 12.57
N THR A 41 -0.67 -14.30 12.28
CA THR A 41 0.32 -14.05 11.22
C THR A 41 -0.05 -14.84 9.97
N GLU A 42 0.02 -14.18 8.83
CA GLU A 42 -0.08 -14.79 7.51
C GLU A 42 1.20 -14.47 6.73
N TYR A 43 1.97 -15.49 6.41
CA TYR A 43 3.13 -15.33 5.54
C TYR A 43 2.69 -15.47 4.08
N ILE A 44 3.15 -14.53 3.26
CA ILE A 44 2.89 -14.46 1.83
C ILE A 44 4.25 -14.51 1.16
N ASP A 45 4.42 -15.49 0.29
CA ASP A 45 5.64 -15.67 -0.50
C ASP A 45 5.25 -15.63 -1.98
N GLU A 46 5.60 -14.52 -2.65
CA GLU A 46 5.28 -14.31 -4.07
C GLU A 46 5.96 -15.34 -5.00
N LEU A 47 7.07 -15.97 -4.55
CA LEU A 47 7.70 -17.04 -5.29
C LEU A 47 6.81 -18.26 -5.43
N THR A 48 5.93 -18.51 -4.47
CA THR A 48 4.98 -19.63 -4.54
C THR A 48 3.96 -19.44 -5.66
N ASP A 49 3.58 -18.21 -5.97
CA ASP A 49 2.70 -17.89 -7.11
C ASP A 49 3.41 -18.14 -8.44
N GLU A 50 4.71 -17.80 -8.53
CA GLU A 50 5.54 -18.11 -9.69
C GLU A 50 5.69 -19.61 -9.89
N ILE A 51 6.01 -20.35 -8.83
CA ILE A 51 6.08 -21.83 -8.88
C ILE A 51 4.75 -22.42 -9.32
N ARG A 52 3.64 -21.89 -8.81
CA ARG A 52 2.31 -22.32 -9.24
C ARG A 52 2.07 -22.07 -10.73
N ALA A 53 2.47 -20.91 -11.23
CA ALA A 53 2.32 -20.55 -12.65
C ALA A 53 3.16 -21.47 -13.55
N GLU A 54 4.35 -21.86 -13.12
CA GLU A 54 5.28 -22.70 -13.90
C GLU A 54 4.96 -24.20 -13.81
N ALA A 55 4.61 -24.68 -12.61
CA ALA A 55 4.50 -26.12 -12.32
C ALA A 55 3.06 -26.66 -12.42
N SER A 56 2.04 -25.82 -12.34
CA SER A 56 0.64 -26.29 -12.42
C SER A 56 0.20 -26.47 -13.86
N LYS A 57 -0.77 -27.37 -14.04
CA LYS A 57 -1.47 -27.49 -15.30
C LYS A 57 -2.26 -26.22 -15.60
N LYS A 58 -2.27 -25.77 -16.87
CA LYS A 58 -2.90 -24.49 -17.26
C LYS A 58 -4.37 -24.38 -16.89
N GLU A 59 -5.11 -25.49 -16.92
CA GLU A 59 -6.53 -25.55 -16.54
C GLU A 59 -6.78 -25.35 -15.03
N LEU A 60 -5.73 -25.42 -14.18
CA LEU A 60 -5.83 -25.26 -12.73
C LEU A 60 -5.38 -23.88 -12.24
N LEU A 61 -4.86 -23.02 -13.12
CA LEU A 61 -4.35 -21.71 -12.73
C LEU A 61 -5.46 -20.77 -12.20
N ASP A 62 -6.68 -20.97 -12.65
CA ASP A 62 -7.85 -20.19 -12.21
C ASP A 62 -8.59 -20.84 -11.02
N TYR A 63 -8.06 -21.96 -10.47
CA TYR A 63 -8.68 -22.60 -9.32
C TYR A 63 -8.30 -21.89 -8.02
N TYR A 64 -9.30 -21.61 -7.20
CA TYR A 64 -9.13 -21.12 -5.83
C TYR A 64 -10.04 -21.90 -4.88
N PRO A 65 -9.53 -22.38 -3.72
CA PRO A 65 -10.34 -23.15 -2.79
C PRO A 65 -11.46 -22.31 -2.17
N GLN A 66 -12.70 -22.80 -2.24
CA GLN A 66 -13.85 -22.10 -1.67
C GLN A 66 -13.68 -21.81 -0.17
N TRP A 67 -13.12 -22.74 0.60
CA TRP A 67 -12.91 -22.57 2.03
C TRP A 67 -11.95 -21.41 2.35
N LEU A 68 -10.98 -21.11 1.48
CA LEU A 68 -10.05 -20.01 1.66
C LEU A 68 -10.72 -18.66 1.37
N TYR A 69 -11.62 -18.63 0.37
CA TYR A 69 -12.48 -17.48 0.11
C TYR A 69 -13.39 -17.19 1.31
N ASP A 70 -14.06 -18.23 1.84
CA ASP A 70 -14.97 -18.12 2.98
C ASP A 70 -14.23 -17.68 4.25
N TYR A 71 -13.02 -18.18 4.46
CA TYR A 71 -12.14 -17.76 5.55
C TYR A 71 -11.81 -16.27 5.48
N ARG A 72 -11.40 -15.78 4.31
CA ARG A 72 -11.11 -14.34 4.10
C ARG A 72 -12.35 -13.47 4.23
N LYS A 73 -13.49 -13.94 3.72
CA LYS A 73 -14.77 -13.24 3.88
C LYS A 73 -15.23 -13.13 5.35
N ALA A 74 -14.82 -14.08 6.18
CA ALA A 74 -15.12 -14.04 7.61
C ALA A 74 -14.43 -12.88 8.34
N TYR A 75 -13.33 -12.36 7.81
CA TYR A 75 -12.64 -11.20 8.38
C TYR A 75 -13.55 -9.97 8.52
N GLY A 76 -14.41 -9.69 7.53
CA GLY A 76 -15.34 -8.57 7.58
C GLY A 76 -16.40 -8.66 8.69
N ARG A 77 -16.53 -9.80 9.35
CA ARG A 77 -17.51 -10.00 10.43
C ARG A 77 -16.96 -9.72 11.81
N ASP A 78 -15.64 -9.72 11.97
CA ASP A 78 -14.97 -9.49 13.25
C ASP A 78 -14.37 -8.08 13.33
N LYS A 79 -14.01 -7.65 14.53
CA LYS A 79 -13.24 -6.41 14.73
C LYS A 79 -11.78 -6.68 14.42
N ILE A 80 -11.34 -6.22 13.27
CA ILE A 80 -10.01 -6.54 12.74
C ILE A 80 -9.24 -5.29 12.40
N CYS A 81 -7.94 -5.35 12.71
CA CYS A 81 -6.90 -4.47 12.20
C CYS A 81 -5.89 -5.28 11.41
N VAL A 82 -5.55 -4.86 10.21
CA VAL A 82 -4.55 -5.52 9.36
C VAL A 82 -3.29 -4.68 9.29
N ILE A 83 -2.14 -5.32 9.50
CA ILE A 83 -0.81 -4.75 9.30
C ILE A 83 -0.15 -5.55 8.18
N SER A 84 0.08 -4.92 7.04
CA SER A 84 0.67 -5.57 5.86
C SER A 84 2.09 -5.07 5.65
N LEU A 85 3.05 -5.96 5.81
CA LEU A 85 4.47 -5.76 5.59
C LEU A 85 4.84 -6.32 4.23
N ARG A 86 5.43 -5.51 3.36
CA ARG A 86 5.81 -5.92 2.01
C ARG A 86 7.23 -5.48 1.69
N THR A 87 7.94 -6.27 0.93
CA THR A 87 9.15 -5.84 0.23
C THR A 87 8.76 -5.33 -1.16
N PRO A 88 9.32 -4.22 -1.65
CA PRO A 88 9.10 -3.82 -3.03
C PRO A 88 9.55 -4.92 -4.00
N CYS A 89 8.64 -5.42 -4.83
CA CYS A 89 9.02 -6.34 -5.91
C CYS A 89 9.78 -5.55 -6.99
N LEU A 90 11.08 -5.80 -7.08
CA LEU A 90 12.01 -5.05 -7.93
C LEU A 90 12.68 -5.92 -9.00
N ARG A 91 12.02 -7.00 -9.41
CA ARG A 91 12.53 -7.88 -10.46
C ARG A 91 12.47 -7.19 -11.82
N LEU A 92 13.44 -6.32 -12.06
CA LEU A 92 13.53 -5.43 -13.23
C LEU A 92 13.76 -6.19 -14.55
N ASP A 93 14.10 -7.46 -14.49
CA ASP A 93 14.48 -8.33 -15.61
C ASP A 93 13.39 -9.30 -16.06
N ARG A 94 12.26 -9.38 -15.34
CA ARG A 94 11.18 -10.32 -15.65
C ARG A 94 9.89 -9.60 -16.04
N GLN A 95 9.42 -9.85 -17.25
CA GLN A 95 8.02 -9.65 -17.60
C GLN A 95 7.22 -10.84 -17.05
N ALA A 96 6.20 -10.57 -16.25
CA ALA A 96 5.29 -11.62 -15.79
C ALA A 96 4.66 -12.32 -17.00
N GLY A 97 4.85 -13.63 -17.10
CA GLY A 97 4.20 -14.45 -18.13
C GLY A 97 2.68 -14.46 -17.98
N GLU A 98 1.98 -14.87 -19.02
CA GLU A 98 0.51 -14.93 -19.03
C GLU A 98 -0.04 -15.81 -17.88
N GLU A 99 0.63 -16.92 -17.59
CA GLU A 99 0.28 -17.85 -16.54
C GLU A 99 0.36 -17.19 -15.15
N LEU A 100 1.42 -16.45 -14.86
CA LEU A 100 1.56 -15.73 -13.59
C LEU A 100 0.50 -14.62 -13.44
N LEU A 101 0.20 -13.90 -14.52
CA LEU A 101 -0.88 -12.91 -14.51
C LEU A 101 -2.24 -13.53 -14.22
N ARG A 102 -2.51 -14.76 -14.70
CA ARG A 102 -3.73 -15.50 -14.39
C ARG A 102 -3.79 -15.90 -12.91
N VAL A 103 -2.70 -16.44 -12.35
CA VAL A 103 -2.61 -16.77 -10.92
C VAL A 103 -2.87 -15.53 -10.06
N GLN A 104 -2.17 -14.45 -10.34
CA GLN A 104 -2.32 -13.18 -9.59
C GLN A 104 -3.73 -12.58 -9.72
N LYS A 105 -4.37 -12.73 -10.88
CA LYS A 105 -5.76 -12.31 -11.07
C LYS A 105 -6.70 -13.13 -10.20
N THR A 106 -6.55 -14.46 -10.20
CA THR A 106 -7.35 -15.40 -9.40
C THR A 106 -7.22 -15.08 -7.92
N GLU A 107 -5.99 -14.91 -7.41
CA GLU A 107 -5.74 -14.52 -6.02
C GLU A 107 -6.42 -13.19 -5.66
N ARG A 108 -6.36 -12.20 -6.54
CA ARG A 108 -7.00 -10.90 -6.34
C ARG A 108 -8.52 -11.00 -6.30
N GLU A 109 -9.12 -11.72 -7.24
CA GLU A 109 -10.58 -11.90 -7.30
C GLU A 109 -11.10 -12.62 -6.05
N CYS A 110 -10.32 -13.57 -5.53
CA CYS A 110 -10.69 -14.28 -4.31
C CYS A 110 -10.46 -13.45 -3.04
N ARG A 111 -9.58 -12.45 -3.09
CA ARG A 111 -9.44 -11.45 -2.02
C ARG A 111 -10.55 -10.41 -2.04
N ALA A 112 -11.27 -10.25 -3.15
CA ALA A 112 -12.28 -9.20 -3.30
C ALA A 112 -13.35 -9.22 -2.20
N GLY A 113 -13.74 -10.39 -1.69
CA GLY A 113 -14.67 -10.48 -0.56
C GLY A 113 -14.15 -9.85 0.75
N PHE A 114 -12.82 -9.82 0.94
CA PHE A 114 -12.17 -9.09 2.03
C PHE A 114 -11.99 -7.61 1.67
N ASP A 115 -11.60 -7.32 0.43
CA ASP A 115 -11.43 -5.96 -0.08
C ASP A 115 -12.76 -5.19 -0.06
N ASP A 116 -13.89 -5.85 -0.28
CA ASP A 116 -15.22 -5.26 -0.13
C ASP A 116 -15.50 -4.82 1.33
N SER A 117 -15.17 -5.69 2.30
CA SER A 117 -15.26 -5.36 3.73
C SER A 117 -14.31 -4.24 4.14
N ALA A 118 -13.14 -4.17 3.50
CA ALA A 118 -12.17 -3.11 3.73
C ALA A 118 -12.56 -1.81 3.02
N SER A 119 -13.27 -1.89 1.89
CA SER A 119 -13.72 -0.73 1.11
C SER A 119 -14.83 0.06 1.79
N ASP A 120 -15.64 -0.58 2.63
CA ASP A 120 -16.64 0.09 3.46
C ASP A 120 -16.02 0.83 4.67
N GLY A 121 -14.69 0.71 4.85
CA GLY A 121 -13.93 1.34 5.92
C GLY A 121 -14.08 0.66 7.28
N SER A 122 -14.70 -0.53 7.37
CA SER A 122 -14.93 -1.23 8.64
C SER A 122 -13.68 -1.92 9.20
N VAL A 123 -12.62 -2.02 8.40
CA VAL A 123 -11.34 -2.64 8.76
C VAL A 123 -10.21 -1.61 8.64
N SER A 124 -9.43 -1.44 9.71
CA SER A 124 -8.21 -0.62 9.65
C SER A 124 -7.10 -1.42 8.97
N ILE A 125 -6.58 -0.91 7.84
CA ILE A 125 -5.49 -1.56 7.10
C ILE A 125 -4.31 -0.61 7.04
N VAL A 126 -3.18 -1.03 7.61
CA VAL A 126 -1.90 -0.31 7.55
C VAL A 126 -0.94 -1.07 6.67
N LYS A 127 -0.48 -0.44 5.61
CA LYS A 127 0.53 -1.00 4.71
C LYS A 127 1.86 -0.30 4.93
N THR A 128 2.93 -1.05 4.94
CA THR A 128 4.29 -0.51 4.94
C THR A 128 5.22 -1.41 4.13
N VAL A 129 6.23 -0.80 3.53
CA VAL A 129 7.33 -1.55 2.94
C VAL A 129 8.39 -1.80 3.99
N VAL A 130 9.16 -2.86 3.84
CA VAL A 130 10.26 -3.21 4.74
C VAL A 130 11.55 -3.32 3.92
N PRO A 131 12.65 -2.69 4.34
CA PRO A 131 13.95 -2.84 3.68
C PRO A 131 14.39 -4.31 3.62
N SER A 132 14.83 -4.74 2.44
CA SER A 132 15.38 -6.07 2.18
C SER A 132 16.78 -5.97 1.58
N GLU A 133 17.54 -7.06 1.60
CA GLU A 133 18.84 -7.12 0.95
C GLU A 133 18.74 -6.91 -0.56
N GLU A 134 17.71 -7.47 -1.19
CA GLU A 134 17.49 -7.34 -2.63
C GLU A 134 17.25 -5.87 -2.99
N TRP A 135 16.37 -5.18 -2.27
CA TRP A 135 16.13 -3.75 -2.47
C TRP A 135 17.38 -2.92 -2.19
N ALA A 136 18.11 -3.24 -1.12
CA ALA A 136 19.33 -2.53 -0.76
C ALA A 136 20.41 -2.64 -1.85
N ARG A 137 20.58 -3.81 -2.46
CA ARG A 137 21.53 -4.01 -3.58
C ARG A 137 21.19 -3.19 -4.82
N ILE A 138 19.91 -2.93 -5.07
CA ILE A 138 19.48 -2.10 -6.20
C ILE A 138 19.75 -0.62 -5.91
N VAL A 139 19.49 -0.17 -4.66
CA VAL A 139 19.68 1.24 -4.27
C VAL A 139 21.16 1.60 -4.09
N TYR A 140 21.96 0.65 -3.59
CA TYR A 140 23.38 0.82 -3.27
C TYR A 140 24.23 -0.30 -3.89
N PRO A 141 24.28 -0.39 -5.23
CA PRO A 141 24.97 -1.49 -5.91
C PRO A 141 26.48 -1.53 -5.66
N GLU A 142 27.07 -0.40 -5.23
CA GLU A 142 28.49 -0.25 -4.93
C GLU A 142 28.89 -0.68 -3.51
N LEU A 143 27.91 -0.88 -2.61
CA LEU A 143 28.20 -1.24 -1.22
C LEU A 143 28.16 -2.77 -1.01
N PRO A 144 28.94 -3.28 -0.03
CA PRO A 144 28.74 -4.65 0.46
C PRO A 144 27.31 -4.85 0.96
N PRO A 145 26.71 -6.07 0.83
CA PRO A 145 25.31 -6.32 1.14
C PRO A 145 24.85 -5.84 2.53
N GLU A 146 25.65 -6.09 3.57
CA GLU A 146 25.34 -5.66 4.95
C GLU A 146 25.33 -4.14 5.09
N GLU A 147 26.29 -3.45 4.45
CA GLU A 147 26.38 -1.99 4.47
C GLU A 147 25.25 -1.36 3.65
N ALA A 148 24.91 -1.95 2.51
CA ALA A 148 23.79 -1.55 1.68
C ALA A 148 22.48 -1.63 2.44
N LEU A 149 22.20 -2.76 3.11
CA LEU A 149 20.99 -2.94 3.91
C LEU A 149 20.93 -1.96 5.10
N LYS A 150 22.05 -1.77 5.78
CA LYS A 150 22.15 -0.78 6.87
C LYS A 150 21.85 0.63 6.37
N SER A 151 22.44 1.03 5.25
CA SER A 151 22.21 2.35 4.64
C SER A 151 20.76 2.54 4.23
N LEU A 152 20.13 1.51 3.68
CA LEU A 152 18.71 1.55 3.33
C LEU A 152 17.83 1.71 4.58
N TRP A 153 18.13 0.98 5.66
CA TRP A 153 17.41 1.13 6.94
C TRP A 153 17.56 2.53 7.54
N GLU A 154 18.74 3.16 7.45
CA GLU A 154 18.97 4.52 7.94
C GLU A 154 18.12 5.55 7.17
N VAL A 155 18.03 5.42 5.85
CA VAL A 155 17.17 6.28 5.01
C VAL A 155 15.70 6.00 5.30
N TYR A 156 15.30 4.73 5.38
CA TYR A 156 13.93 4.33 5.68
C TYR A 156 13.47 4.85 7.06
N ALA A 157 14.34 4.75 8.07
CA ALA A 157 14.06 5.29 9.40
C ALA A 157 13.78 6.79 9.38
N LYS A 158 14.53 7.58 8.59
CA LYS A 158 14.29 9.02 8.42
C LYS A 158 12.94 9.28 7.71
N ILE A 159 12.67 8.56 6.62
CA ILE A 159 11.40 8.69 5.87
C ILE A 159 10.21 8.33 6.76
N CYS A 160 10.35 7.28 7.57
CA CYS A 160 9.33 6.84 8.51
C CYS A 160 9.36 7.57 9.86
N ARG A 161 10.20 8.61 10.03
CA ARG A 161 10.34 9.40 11.28
C ARG A 161 10.70 8.55 12.51
N LEU A 162 11.33 7.40 12.30
CA LEU A 162 11.78 6.51 13.38
C LEU A 162 13.04 7.05 14.05
N ASP A 163 13.76 7.95 13.40
CA ASP A 163 14.94 8.67 13.90
C ASP A 163 14.60 9.81 14.87
N GLN A 164 13.33 10.11 15.05
CA GLN A 164 12.89 11.16 15.97
C GLN A 164 12.93 10.69 17.43
N PRO A 165 13.18 11.59 18.41
CA PRO A 165 13.17 11.22 19.82
C PRO A 165 11.88 10.55 20.29
N ASP A 166 10.74 10.92 19.71
CA ASP A 166 9.44 10.29 19.90
C ASP A 166 8.75 10.10 18.53
N PRO A 167 8.98 8.94 17.88
CA PRO A 167 8.37 8.62 16.58
C PRO A 167 6.84 8.62 16.61
N VAL A 168 6.24 8.23 17.73
CA VAL A 168 4.79 8.22 17.92
C VAL A 168 4.22 9.64 17.85
N MET A 169 4.85 10.56 18.57
CA MET A 169 4.44 11.96 18.55
C MET A 169 4.74 12.62 17.20
N ALA A 170 5.85 12.26 16.55
CA ALA A 170 6.18 12.75 15.21
C ALA A 170 5.11 12.35 14.20
N TRP A 171 4.64 11.11 14.23
CA TRP A 171 3.54 10.64 13.38
C TRP A 171 2.20 11.31 13.69
N ARG A 172 1.86 11.51 14.96
CA ARG A 172 0.64 12.25 15.34
C ARG A 172 0.63 13.67 14.78
N LYS A 173 1.74 14.39 14.91
CA LYS A 173 1.90 15.74 14.35
C LYS A 173 1.79 15.74 12.83
N HIS A 174 2.42 14.78 12.18
CA HIS A 174 2.38 14.65 10.72
C HIS A 174 0.95 14.35 10.21
N GLN A 175 0.26 13.41 10.84
CA GLN A 175 -1.14 13.11 10.55
C GLN A 175 -2.04 14.35 10.70
N GLN A 176 -1.90 15.07 11.80
CA GLN A 176 -2.65 16.32 12.03
C GLN A 176 -2.37 17.37 10.95
N MET A 177 -1.12 17.51 10.51
CA MET A 177 -0.74 18.41 9.42
C MET A 177 -1.40 18.01 8.10
N LEU A 178 -1.38 16.73 7.73
CA LEU A 178 -2.03 16.23 6.51
C LEU A 178 -3.56 16.43 6.57
N CYS A 179 -4.19 16.09 7.70
CA CYS A 179 -5.62 16.30 7.89
C CYS A 179 -6.00 17.80 7.78
N LYS A 180 -5.18 18.70 8.37
CA LYS A 180 -5.39 20.15 8.23
C LYS A 180 -5.28 20.62 6.77
N ARG A 181 -4.28 20.16 6.05
CA ARG A 181 -4.11 20.49 4.61
C ARG A 181 -5.26 19.95 3.77
N LYS A 182 -5.75 18.75 4.07
CA LYS A 182 -6.94 18.19 3.43
C LYS A 182 -8.15 19.09 3.58
N THR A 183 -8.42 19.57 4.79
CA THR A 183 -9.51 20.50 5.09
C THR A 183 -9.33 21.82 4.31
N GLN A 184 -8.14 22.41 4.33
CA GLN A 184 -7.83 23.61 3.59
C GLN A 184 -8.09 23.47 2.08
N LEU A 185 -7.68 22.35 1.47
CA LEU A 185 -7.93 22.06 0.06
C LEU A 185 -9.43 21.92 -0.24
N ALA A 186 -10.17 21.29 0.68
CA ALA A 186 -11.62 21.17 0.55
C ALA A 186 -12.33 22.55 0.60
N GLU A 187 -11.90 23.44 1.49
CA GLU A 187 -12.44 24.81 1.63
C GLU A 187 -12.18 25.67 0.38
N LEU A 188 -11.09 25.41 -0.36
CA LEU A 188 -10.79 26.13 -1.59
C LEU A 188 -11.76 25.84 -2.74
N GLY A 189 -12.57 24.79 -2.65
CA GLY A 189 -13.56 24.41 -3.67
C GLY A 189 -12.97 24.17 -5.06
N ILE A 190 -11.76 23.62 -5.12
CA ILE A 190 -11.03 23.36 -6.37
C ILE A 190 -11.82 22.40 -7.25
N ARG A 191 -12.10 22.83 -8.49
CA ARG A 191 -12.81 22.00 -9.48
C ARG A 191 -11.89 21.47 -10.58
N THR A 192 -10.84 22.22 -10.91
CA THR A 192 -9.90 21.86 -11.97
C THR A 192 -8.47 22.16 -11.51
N LEU A 193 -7.59 21.21 -11.76
CA LEU A 193 -6.15 21.34 -11.57
C LEU A 193 -5.50 21.60 -12.92
N TYR A 194 -4.58 22.56 -12.96
CA TYR A 194 -3.73 22.82 -14.11
C TYR A 194 -2.29 22.48 -13.72
N LEU A 195 -1.73 21.48 -14.37
CA LEU A 195 -0.37 20.99 -14.13
C LEU A 195 0.51 21.45 -15.29
N LYS A 196 1.54 22.25 -15.00
CA LYS A 196 2.44 22.80 -15.99
C LYS A 196 3.89 22.66 -15.58
N GLY A 197 4.70 22.10 -16.46
CA GLY A 197 6.12 21.83 -16.24
C GLY A 197 6.79 21.26 -17.49
N PRO A 198 8.09 20.92 -17.43
CA PRO A 198 8.78 20.29 -18.56
C PRO A 198 8.05 19.01 -19.01
N GLY A 199 7.60 18.98 -20.28
CA GLY A 199 6.88 17.84 -20.85
C GLY A 199 5.44 17.65 -20.34
N THR A 200 4.93 18.62 -19.54
CA THR A 200 3.58 18.53 -18.96
C THR A 200 2.84 19.84 -19.15
N ASP A 201 1.66 19.78 -19.76
CA ASP A 201 0.65 20.82 -19.82
C ASP A 201 -0.71 20.13 -19.81
N LEU A 202 -1.27 19.92 -18.62
CA LEU A 202 -2.41 19.05 -18.38
C LEU A 202 -3.47 19.77 -17.54
N SER A 203 -4.72 19.72 -17.96
CA SER A 203 -5.88 20.10 -17.18
C SER A 203 -6.64 18.85 -16.70
N VAL A 204 -6.97 18.82 -15.43
CA VAL A 204 -7.68 17.70 -14.79
C VAL A 204 -8.85 18.24 -14.00
N LYS A 205 -10.06 18.02 -14.48
CA LYS A 205 -11.27 18.32 -13.70
C LYS A 205 -11.49 17.26 -12.64
N LEU A 206 -11.85 17.67 -11.44
CA LEU A 206 -12.19 16.76 -10.34
C LEU A 206 -13.68 16.40 -10.41
N ILE A 207 -14.03 15.19 -9.96
CA ILE A 207 -15.44 14.77 -9.87
C ILE A 207 -16.19 15.63 -8.86
N GLU A 208 -17.43 15.93 -9.14
CA GLU A 208 -18.30 16.67 -8.23
C GLU A 208 -18.58 15.80 -6.99
N GLY A 209 -18.39 16.38 -5.79
CA GLY A 209 -18.55 15.65 -4.53
C GLY A 209 -17.41 14.71 -4.15
N GLY A 210 -16.35 14.59 -4.95
CA GLY A 210 -15.25 13.64 -4.72
C GLY A 210 -14.35 13.93 -3.51
N GLY A 211 -14.34 15.17 -3.03
CA GLY A 211 -13.55 15.55 -1.86
C GLY A 211 -12.04 15.35 -2.00
N TRP A 212 -11.32 15.64 -0.92
CA TRP A 212 -9.89 15.37 -0.78
C TRP A 212 -9.67 14.24 0.22
N ILE A 213 -8.79 13.30 -0.10
CA ILE A 213 -8.48 12.10 0.66
C ILE A 213 -6.98 12.09 0.99
N GLY A 214 -6.57 11.45 2.07
CA GLY A 214 -5.16 11.31 2.47
C GLY A 214 -4.90 11.73 3.91
N GLY A 215 -3.72 11.41 4.38
CA GLY A 215 -3.24 11.70 5.74
C GLY A 215 -3.83 10.81 6.83
N CYS A 216 -5.09 10.48 6.76
CA CYS A 216 -5.79 9.56 7.65
C CYS A 216 -7.04 9.00 6.97
N ALA A 217 -7.44 7.81 7.37
CA ALA A 217 -8.73 7.22 7.10
C ALA A 217 -9.49 7.01 8.42
N GLU A 218 -10.80 6.95 8.35
CA GLU A 218 -11.66 6.67 9.49
C GLU A 218 -12.12 5.22 9.39
N ASN A 219 -11.99 4.49 10.49
CA ASN A 219 -12.62 3.19 10.61
C ASN A 219 -14.12 3.42 10.91
N THR A 220 -14.97 3.10 9.94
CA THR A 220 -16.43 3.38 10.01
C THR A 220 -17.13 2.63 11.14
N ARG A 221 -16.54 1.55 11.66
CA ARG A 221 -17.08 0.77 12.77
C ARG A 221 -16.76 1.37 14.13
N THR A 222 -15.57 1.96 14.29
CA THR A 222 -15.06 2.47 15.56
C THR A 222 -15.10 3.99 15.66
N GLY A 223 -15.14 4.70 14.51
CA GLY A 223 -14.98 6.14 14.42
C GLY A 223 -13.53 6.62 14.61
N GLU A 224 -12.58 5.70 14.76
CA GLU A 224 -11.19 6.02 15.02
C GLU A 224 -10.41 6.29 13.73
N LEU A 225 -9.52 7.28 13.80
CA LEU A 225 -8.64 7.60 12.68
C LEU A 225 -7.39 6.71 12.70
N TYR A 226 -7.02 6.21 11.54
CA TYR A 226 -5.80 5.44 11.34
C TYR A 226 -5.00 5.94 10.13
N VAL A 227 -3.75 5.52 10.00
CA VAL A 227 -2.86 5.87 8.87
C VAL A 227 -2.74 4.68 7.94
N PRO A 228 -3.31 4.72 6.72
CA PRO A 228 -3.35 3.55 5.83
C PRO A 228 -1.98 3.09 5.32
N ASN A 229 -1.03 4.02 5.19
CA ASN A 229 0.30 3.73 4.68
C ASN A 229 1.38 4.37 5.54
N ILE A 230 2.49 3.66 5.76
CA ILE A 230 3.72 4.21 6.34
C ILE A 230 4.88 3.90 5.39
N PRO A 231 5.58 4.92 4.90
CA PRO A 231 5.32 6.36 5.03
C PRO A 231 4.12 6.83 4.19
N THR A 232 3.59 8.01 4.49
CA THR A 232 2.62 8.71 3.65
C THR A 232 2.84 10.23 3.73
N GLU A 233 2.79 10.88 2.57
CA GLU A 233 2.96 12.33 2.41
C GLU A 233 1.87 12.93 1.51
N GLU A 234 0.91 12.11 1.09
CA GLU A 234 -0.01 12.46 0.02
C GLU A 234 -1.37 12.96 0.51
N ILE A 235 -1.92 13.87 -0.28
CA ILE A 235 -3.33 14.24 -0.30
C ILE A 235 -3.75 14.18 -1.76
N PHE A 236 -4.83 13.49 -2.06
CA PHE A 236 -5.28 13.28 -3.41
C PHE A 236 -6.79 13.45 -3.56
N SER A 237 -7.24 13.55 -4.81
CA SER A 237 -8.66 13.61 -5.17
C SER A 237 -8.91 12.76 -6.41
N VAL A 238 -10.16 12.61 -6.78
CA VAL A 238 -10.56 11.75 -7.91
C VAL A 238 -10.82 12.61 -9.15
N PRO A 239 -10.16 12.33 -10.28
CA PRO A 239 -10.42 13.03 -11.53
C PRO A 239 -11.74 12.57 -12.16
N ASP A 240 -12.42 13.49 -12.86
CA ASP A 240 -13.46 13.13 -13.83
C ASP A 240 -12.78 12.66 -15.12
N LYS A 241 -12.82 11.35 -15.36
CA LYS A 241 -12.11 10.73 -16.47
C LYS A 241 -12.45 11.31 -17.86
N ARG A 242 -13.61 11.94 -18.02
CA ARG A 242 -14.04 12.57 -19.27
C ARG A 242 -13.54 13.99 -19.47
N ASN A 243 -12.93 14.57 -18.45
CA ASN A 243 -12.50 15.97 -18.42
C ASN A 243 -11.02 16.08 -18.04
N ILE A 244 -10.20 15.31 -18.75
CA ILE A 244 -8.74 15.37 -18.67
C ILE A 244 -8.24 15.71 -20.06
N ASN A 245 -7.47 16.79 -20.19
CA ASN A 245 -6.96 17.25 -21.49
C ASN A 245 -5.52 17.74 -21.36
N GLY A 246 -4.70 17.38 -22.32
CA GLY A 246 -3.34 17.85 -22.44
C GLY A 246 -2.30 16.74 -22.49
N VAL A 247 -1.08 17.05 -22.09
CA VAL A 247 0.08 16.16 -22.16
C VAL A 247 0.73 16.04 -20.79
N VAL A 248 1.14 14.84 -20.45
CA VAL A 248 1.96 14.58 -19.26
C VAL A 248 3.10 13.61 -19.60
N SER A 249 4.30 13.91 -19.07
CA SER A 249 5.44 13.03 -19.17
C SER A 249 5.97 12.67 -17.79
N SER A 250 6.32 11.39 -17.60
CA SER A 250 6.99 10.96 -16.37
C SER A 250 8.42 11.51 -16.32
N THR A 251 8.86 11.89 -15.13
CA THR A 251 10.24 12.32 -14.86
C THR A 251 11.06 11.21 -14.20
N LEU A 252 10.38 10.18 -13.69
CA LEU A 252 10.98 9.02 -13.05
C LEU A 252 10.44 7.75 -13.70
N PRO A 253 11.21 6.65 -13.69
CA PRO A 253 10.71 5.36 -14.13
C PRO A 253 9.56 4.87 -13.23
N LEU A 254 8.66 4.10 -13.84
CA LEU A 254 7.59 3.39 -13.15
C LEU A 254 7.96 1.92 -13.04
N ASN A 255 8.00 1.38 -11.82
CA ASN A 255 7.97 -0.05 -11.62
C ASN A 255 6.51 -0.54 -11.69
N TYR A 256 6.18 -1.26 -12.73
CA TYR A 256 4.86 -1.85 -12.91
C TYR A 256 4.97 -3.36 -13.00
N LYS A 257 4.53 -4.07 -11.95
CA LYS A 257 4.58 -5.54 -11.87
C LYS A 257 5.97 -6.12 -12.12
N GLY A 258 7.00 -5.49 -11.56
CA GLY A 258 8.40 -5.89 -11.74
C GLY A 258 9.07 -5.39 -13.03
N ALA A 259 8.32 -4.81 -13.99
CA ALA A 259 8.88 -4.20 -15.17
C ALA A 259 9.16 -2.71 -14.93
N LEU A 260 10.38 -2.27 -15.27
CA LEU A 260 10.75 -0.87 -15.25
C LEU A 260 10.34 -0.21 -16.57
N ILE A 261 9.41 0.75 -16.49
CA ILE A 261 8.92 1.51 -17.64
C ILE A 261 9.43 2.94 -17.54
N GLU A 262 10.15 3.38 -18.55
CA GLU A 262 10.74 4.72 -18.62
C GLU A 262 10.13 5.54 -19.75
N GLY A 263 10.27 6.87 -19.66
CA GLY A 263 9.87 7.78 -20.72
C GLY A 263 8.38 7.78 -21.04
N ILE A 264 7.52 7.53 -20.04
CA ILE A 264 6.08 7.53 -20.24
C ILE A 264 5.63 8.92 -20.66
N ARG A 265 4.98 9.01 -21.81
CA ARG A 265 4.30 10.22 -22.28
C ARG A 265 2.87 9.87 -22.67
N LEU A 266 1.93 10.58 -22.06
CA LEU A 266 0.51 10.45 -22.34
C LEU A 266 0.00 11.76 -22.95
N GLU A 267 -0.75 11.65 -24.03
CA GLU A 267 -1.53 12.73 -24.60
C GLU A 267 -3.01 12.35 -24.44
N VAL A 268 -3.76 13.18 -23.77
CA VAL A 268 -5.15 12.90 -23.39
C VAL A 268 -6.06 13.98 -23.97
N ARG A 269 -7.15 13.56 -24.60
CA ARG A 269 -8.23 14.41 -25.12
C ARG A 269 -9.55 13.88 -24.62
N ASP A 270 -10.28 14.71 -23.87
CA ASP A 270 -11.57 14.35 -23.27
C ASP A 270 -11.57 13.01 -22.52
N GLY A 271 -10.39 12.72 -21.89
CA GLY A 271 -10.21 11.55 -21.06
C GLY A 271 -9.77 10.26 -21.80
N GLU A 272 -9.46 10.34 -23.09
CA GLU A 272 -8.94 9.26 -23.93
C GLU A 272 -7.55 9.55 -24.49
#